data_2fa5bd77b9100cfbb7e1d2ab65b66410
#
_entry.id   2fa5bd77b9100cfbb7e1d2ab65b66410
#
_cell.length_a   1.000
_cell.length_b   1.000
_cell.length_c   1.000
_cell.angle_alpha   90.00
_cell.angle_beta   90.00
_cell.angle_gamma   90.00
#
_symmetry.space_group_name_H-M   'P 1'
#
loop_
_entity.id
_entity.type
_entity.pdbx_description
1 polymer ?
#
loop_
_entity_poly.entity_id
_entity_poly.type
_entity_poly.pdbx_seq_one_letter_code
_entity_poly.pdbx_strand_id
1 'polypeptide(L)'
;MVQQHKYDVVIVGAGGAGMRAALESGKRTRTAVLTKLYPTRSHTGAAQGGMCAALANVEEDNWEWHTFDTVKGGDYLVDQDLSLIHI
;
A
#
# COMPACT_ATOMS: atom_id res chain seq x y z
N MET A 1 25.33 -25.65 -2.56
CA MET A 1 24.34 -26.36 -1.71
C MET A 1 23.04 -25.59 -1.70
N VAL A 2 21.93 -26.25 -1.96
CA VAL A 2 20.61 -25.63 -1.92
C VAL A 2 19.99 -25.84 -0.55
N GLN A 3 19.57 -24.75 0.11
CA GLN A 3 18.82 -24.82 1.34
C GLN A 3 17.33 -24.75 1.04
N GLN A 4 16.56 -25.63 1.66
CA GLN A 4 15.11 -25.65 1.49
C GLN A 4 14.42 -25.32 2.81
N HIS A 5 13.44 -24.43 2.72
CA HIS A 5 12.60 -24.03 3.84
C HIS A 5 11.13 -24.20 3.45
N LYS A 6 10.33 -24.69 4.36
CA LYS A 6 8.90 -24.93 4.11
C LYS A 6 8.06 -24.05 5.01
N TYR A 7 7.12 -23.34 4.40
CA TYR A 7 6.15 -22.48 5.08
C TYR A 7 4.77 -22.70 4.47
N ASP A 8 3.73 -22.44 5.25
CA ASP A 8 2.36 -22.55 4.77
C ASP A 8 2.01 -21.39 3.83
N VAL A 9 2.53 -20.20 4.14
CA VAL A 9 2.31 -18.98 3.35
C VAL A 9 3.65 -18.30 3.12
N VAL A 10 3.89 -17.88 1.89
CA VAL A 10 5.06 -17.07 1.54
C VAL A 10 4.56 -15.76 0.93
N ILE A 11 4.97 -14.65 1.51
CA ILE A 11 4.63 -13.31 1.06
C ILE A 11 5.86 -12.69 0.42
N VAL A 12 5.72 -12.18 -0.78
CA VAL A 12 6.80 -11.51 -1.49
C VAL A 12 6.59 -10.00 -1.40
N GLY A 13 7.46 -9.35 -0.65
CA GLY A 13 7.40 -7.91 -0.40
C GLY A 13 7.01 -7.58 1.03
N ALA A 14 7.78 -6.69 1.67
CA ALA A 14 7.56 -6.26 3.05
C ALA A 14 7.19 -4.78 3.16
N GLY A 15 6.45 -4.27 2.18
CA GLY A 15 5.78 -2.97 2.27
C GLY A 15 4.50 -3.07 3.11
N GLY A 16 3.68 -2.03 3.09
CA GLY A 16 2.45 -1.98 3.89
C GLY A 16 1.52 -3.14 3.63
N ALA A 17 1.30 -3.47 2.37
CA ALA A 17 0.41 -4.58 1.99
C ALA A 17 0.95 -5.93 2.45
N GLY A 18 2.25 -6.19 2.21
CA GLY A 18 2.89 -7.44 2.60
C GLY A 18 2.92 -7.62 4.12
N MET A 19 3.23 -6.58 4.86
CA MET A 19 3.25 -6.63 6.31
C MET A 19 1.84 -6.81 6.91
N ARG A 20 0.84 -6.18 6.32
CA ARG A 20 -0.55 -6.39 6.76
C ARG A 20 -1.01 -7.82 6.51
N ALA A 21 -0.66 -8.38 5.35
CA ALA A 21 -0.93 -9.78 5.04
C ALA A 21 -0.21 -10.72 6.02
N ALA A 22 1.04 -10.41 6.35
CA ALA A 22 1.83 -11.21 7.29
C ALA A 22 1.21 -11.21 8.70
N LEU A 23 0.72 -10.07 9.16
CA LEU A 23 0.04 -9.97 10.46
C LEU A 23 -1.20 -10.86 10.51
N GLU A 24 -1.96 -10.92 9.43
CA GLU A 24 -3.16 -11.74 9.38
C GLU A 24 -2.85 -13.23 9.24
N SER A 25 -1.99 -13.61 8.29
CA SER A 25 -1.66 -15.02 8.05
C SER A 25 -0.82 -15.62 9.18
N GLY A 26 0.03 -14.84 9.82
CA GLY A 26 0.88 -15.30 10.92
C GLY A 26 0.14 -15.72 12.18
N LYS A 27 -1.12 -15.35 12.31
CA LYS A 27 -1.96 -15.78 13.43
C LYS A 27 -2.32 -17.26 13.37
N ARG A 28 -2.34 -17.85 12.19
CA ARG A 28 -2.85 -19.20 11.96
C ARG A 28 -1.89 -20.13 11.23
N THR A 29 -0.88 -19.59 10.58
CA THR A 29 0.02 -20.35 9.72
C THR A 29 1.47 -19.98 9.97
N ARG A 30 2.38 -20.86 9.53
CA ARG A 30 3.79 -20.50 9.44
C ARG A 30 3.97 -19.66 8.20
N THR A 31 4.28 -18.39 8.39
CA THR A 31 4.37 -17.40 7.31
C THR A 31 5.81 -16.92 7.17
N ALA A 32 6.30 -16.89 5.94
CA ALA A 32 7.58 -16.27 5.59
C ALA A 32 7.34 -15.04 4.74
N VAL A 33 8.12 -14.00 4.98
CA VAL A 33 8.12 -12.79 4.15
C VAL A 33 9.47 -12.66 3.48
N LEU A 34 9.47 -12.66 2.15
CA LEU A 34 10.66 -12.45 1.35
C LEU A 34 10.72 -10.99 0.94
N THR A 35 11.80 -10.32 1.25
CA THR A 35 11.93 -8.91 0.94
C THR A 35 13.35 -8.56 0.53
N LYS A 36 13.48 -7.58 -0.35
CA LYS A 36 14.75 -7.02 -0.76
C LYS A 36 15.32 -6.07 0.30
N LEU A 37 14.45 -5.31 0.94
CA LEU A 37 14.82 -4.31 1.94
C LEU A 37 14.16 -4.62 3.28
N TYR A 38 14.76 -4.13 4.34
CA TYR A 38 14.15 -4.21 5.66
C TYR A 38 12.78 -3.49 5.65
N PRO A 39 11.77 -4.01 6.36
CA PRO A 39 10.41 -3.45 6.29
C PRO A 39 10.31 -1.95 6.54
N THR A 40 11.09 -1.42 7.48
CA THR A 40 11.09 0.02 7.78
C THR A 40 11.73 0.88 6.69
N ARG A 41 12.39 0.27 5.70
CA ARG A 41 12.94 0.95 4.53
C ARG A 41 12.04 0.85 3.30
N SER A 42 10.85 0.29 3.43
CA SER A 42 9.86 0.26 2.37
C SER A 42 9.33 1.67 2.06
N HIS A 43 8.70 1.82 0.90
CA HIS A 43 8.04 3.09 0.56
C HIS A 43 6.96 3.46 1.57
N THR A 44 6.25 2.47 2.11
CA THR A 44 5.26 2.71 3.17
C THR A 44 5.91 3.28 4.42
N GLY A 45 7.05 2.73 4.84
CA GLY A 45 7.79 3.23 6.00
C GLY A 45 8.42 4.60 5.76
N ALA A 46 8.74 4.95 4.53
CA ALA A 46 9.32 6.23 4.16
C ALA A 46 8.27 7.30 3.86
N ALA A 47 7.01 6.96 3.78
CA ALA A 47 5.95 7.90 3.46
C ALA A 47 5.79 8.95 4.56
N GLN A 48 5.62 10.20 4.14
CA GLN A 48 5.42 11.34 5.07
C GLN A 48 3.98 11.82 5.12
N GLY A 49 3.17 11.43 4.15
CA GLY A 49 1.75 11.75 4.13
C GLY A 49 0.93 10.61 4.72
N GLY A 50 -0.35 10.78 4.68
CA GLY A 50 -1.31 9.76 5.05
C GLY A 50 -2.17 9.38 3.86
N MET A 51 -3.40 9.02 4.16
CA MET A 51 -4.44 8.81 3.17
C MET A 51 -5.35 10.02 3.16
N CYS A 52 -5.62 10.54 1.97
CA CYS A 52 -6.52 11.67 1.80
C CYS A 52 -7.83 11.19 1.18
N ALA A 53 -8.93 11.74 1.67
CA ALA A 53 -10.25 11.44 1.13
C ALA A 53 -11.13 12.68 1.17
N ALA A 54 -11.99 12.84 0.17
CA ALA A 54 -12.89 13.97 0.03
C ALA A 54 -14.19 13.72 0.81
N LEU A 55 -14.12 13.76 2.14
CA LEU A 55 -15.23 13.47 3.05
C LEU A 55 -15.97 14.74 3.51
N ALA A 56 -15.48 15.92 3.15
CA ALA A 56 -16.05 17.22 3.53
C ALA A 56 -16.25 17.41 5.06
N ASN A 57 -15.35 16.83 5.86
CA ASN A 57 -15.47 16.88 7.32
C ASN A 57 -15.08 18.24 7.91
N VAL A 58 -14.17 18.97 7.27
CA VAL A 58 -13.63 20.24 7.76
C VAL A 58 -14.18 21.41 6.94
N GLU A 59 -14.21 21.27 5.63
CA GLU A 59 -14.72 22.27 4.70
C GLU A 59 -15.41 21.58 3.53
N GLU A 60 -16.12 22.34 2.71
CA GLU A 60 -16.81 21.80 1.53
C GLU A 60 -15.78 21.16 0.60
N ASP A 61 -16.06 19.92 0.18
CA ASP A 61 -15.22 19.17 -0.71
C ASP A 61 -16.06 18.13 -1.46
N ASN A 62 -15.54 17.56 -2.54
CA ASN A 62 -16.15 16.44 -3.25
C ASN A 62 -15.10 15.61 -3.99
N TRP A 63 -15.49 14.40 -4.39
CA TRP A 63 -14.57 13.47 -5.02
C TRP A 63 -14.07 13.94 -6.39
N GLU A 64 -14.87 14.71 -7.12
CA GLU A 64 -14.46 15.25 -8.42
C GLU A 64 -13.31 16.24 -8.27
N TRP A 65 -13.36 17.12 -7.30
CA TRP A 65 -12.27 18.06 -7.02
C TRP A 65 -11.00 17.32 -6.62
N HIS A 66 -11.14 16.33 -5.75
CA HIS A 66 -10.00 15.51 -5.32
C HIS A 66 -9.38 14.75 -6.50
N THR A 67 -10.20 14.19 -7.39
CA THR A 67 -9.75 13.50 -8.60
C THR A 67 -9.00 14.48 -9.50
N PHE A 68 -9.56 15.66 -9.73
CA PHE A 68 -8.91 16.68 -10.56
C PHE A 68 -7.54 17.06 -10.02
N ASP A 69 -7.46 17.35 -8.73
CA ASP A 69 -6.20 17.73 -8.08
C ASP A 69 -5.15 16.63 -8.16
N THR A 70 -5.56 15.39 -7.95
CA THR A 70 -4.68 14.22 -8.01
C THR A 70 -4.14 14.00 -9.42
N VAL A 71 -5.02 14.00 -10.42
CA VAL A 71 -4.64 13.77 -11.82
C VAL A 71 -3.76 14.90 -12.34
N LYS A 72 -4.13 16.13 -12.05
CA LYS A 72 -3.36 17.31 -12.45
C LYS A 72 -2.00 17.36 -11.75
N GLY A 73 -1.96 17.05 -10.45
CA GLY A 73 -0.72 17.01 -9.68
C GLY A 73 0.26 15.94 -10.18
N GLY A 74 -0.24 14.87 -10.77
CA GLY A 74 0.57 13.85 -11.43
C GLY A 74 0.90 14.14 -12.90
N ASP A 75 0.66 15.37 -13.36
CA ASP A 75 0.88 15.79 -14.75
C ASP A 75 0.14 14.93 -15.78
N TYR A 76 -1.03 14.40 -15.41
CA TYR A 76 -1.86 13.51 -16.24
C TYR A 76 -1.17 12.19 -16.61
N LEU A 77 -0.10 11.82 -15.92
CA LEU A 77 0.63 10.57 -16.13
C LEU A 77 0.16 9.44 -15.22
N VAL A 78 -0.80 9.72 -14.34
CA VAL A 78 -1.35 8.74 -13.40
C VAL A 78 -2.36 7.82 -14.07
N ASP A 79 -2.59 6.66 -13.49
CA ASP A 79 -3.66 5.77 -13.89
C ASP A 79 -4.98 6.30 -13.31
N GLN A 80 -5.79 6.92 -14.18
CA GLN A 80 -7.01 7.60 -13.76
C GLN A 80 -8.06 6.63 -13.21
N ASP A 81 -8.16 5.43 -13.76
CA ASP A 81 -9.11 4.42 -13.28
C ASP A 81 -8.77 3.97 -11.86
N LEU A 82 -7.49 3.73 -11.58
CA LEU A 82 -7.06 3.39 -10.22
C LEU A 82 -7.27 4.55 -9.26
N SER A 83 -7.06 5.78 -9.71
CA SER A 83 -7.32 6.97 -8.91
C SER A 83 -8.79 7.04 -8.51
N LEU A 84 -9.69 6.82 -9.46
CA LEU A 84 -11.13 6.89 -9.22
C LEU A 84 -11.64 5.82 -8.26
N ILE A 85 -11.16 4.59 -8.36
CA ILE A 85 -11.62 3.52 -7.46
C ILE A 85 -11.18 3.71 -6.01
N HIS A 86 -10.12 4.48 -5.76
CA HIS A 86 -9.65 4.78 -4.42
C HIS A 86 -10.23 6.07 -3.85
N ILE A 87 -10.61 6.97 -4.70
CA ILE A 87 -11.21 8.25 -4.32
C ILE A 87 -12.71 8.11 -4.12
#